data_6c8380157a30df744fe95510f7a87346
#
_entry.id   6c8380157a30df744fe95510f7a87346
#
_cell.length_a   1.000
_cell.length_b   1.000
_cell.length_c   1.000
_cell.angle_alpha   90.00
_cell.angle_beta   90.00
_cell.angle_gamma   90.00
#
_symmetry.space_group_name_H-M   'P 1'
#
loop_
_entity.id
_entity.type
_entity.pdbx_description
1 polymer ?
#
loop_
_entity_poly.entity_id
_entity_poly.type
_entity_poly.pdbx_seq_one_letter_code
_entity_poly.pdbx_strand_id
1 'polypeptide(L)'
;MNEIEIFKALADPTRLKILECIKNEEKCICEVIPYTGKSQPNVSLHLKTLKNAGLVNERKDGTRIMLSIADKDVFKLIDIANKFK
;
A
#
# COMPACT_ATOMS: atom_id res chain seq x y z
N MET A 1 14.66 -10.39 8.19
CA MET A 1 13.57 -10.55 9.14
C MET A 1 12.37 -9.76 8.63
N ASN A 2 11.22 -10.44 8.61
CA ASN A 2 10.02 -9.88 8.00
C ASN A 2 9.52 -8.62 8.66
N GLU A 3 9.63 -8.52 10.00
CA GLU A 3 9.16 -7.32 10.70
C GLU A 3 9.93 -6.08 10.29
N ILE A 4 11.23 -6.19 10.03
CA ILE A 4 12.02 -5.04 9.56
C ILE A 4 11.52 -4.58 8.19
N GLU A 5 11.28 -5.51 7.28
CA GLU A 5 10.76 -5.16 5.95
C GLU A 5 9.39 -4.50 6.04
N ILE A 6 8.53 -4.99 6.93
CA ILE A 6 7.19 -4.42 7.13
C ILE A 6 7.30 -2.99 7.69
N PHE A 7 8.11 -2.79 8.73
CA PHE A 7 8.26 -1.46 9.31
C PHE A 7 8.87 -0.46 8.33
N LYS A 8 9.85 -0.89 7.53
CA LYS A 8 10.42 -0.02 6.49
C LYS A 8 9.37 0.35 5.45
N ALA A 9 8.54 -0.62 5.03
CA ALA A 9 7.50 -0.37 4.05
C ALA A 9 6.44 0.60 4.55
N LEU A 10 6.17 0.62 5.85
CA LEU A 10 5.19 1.51 6.47
C LEU A 10 5.77 2.89 6.79
N ALA A 11 7.08 3.07 6.72
CA ALA A 11 7.73 4.30 7.13
C ALA A 11 7.84 5.33 5.99
N ASP A 12 6.71 5.56 5.30
CA ASP A 12 6.65 6.52 4.21
C ASP A 12 5.22 7.03 4.04
N PRO A 13 5.00 8.35 3.99
CA PRO A 13 3.65 8.88 3.91
C PRO A 13 2.90 8.50 2.64
N THR A 14 3.60 8.38 1.50
CA THR A 14 2.95 7.97 0.25
C THR A 14 2.48 6.53 0.32
N ARG A 15 3.31 5.64 0.88
CA ARG A 15 2.93 4.24 1.05
C ARG A 15 1.75 4.08 1.99
N LEU A 16 1.70 4.88 3.07
CA LEU A 16 0.53 4.86 3.96
C LEU A 16 -0.74 5.32 3.23
N LYS A 17 -0.64 6.31 2.35
CA LYS A 17 -1.77 6.76 1.54
C LYS A 17 -2.25 5.67 0.59
N ILE A 18 -1.33 4.94 -0.02
CA ILE A 18 -1.69 3.83 -0.90
C ILE A 18 -2.50 2.79 -0.14
N LEU A 19 -2.01 2.38 1.04
CA LEU A 19 -2.72 1.41 1.88
C LEU A 19 -4.10 1.92 2.28
N GLU A 20 -4.20 3.19 2.65
CA GLU A 20 -5.48 3.80 3.01
C GLU A 20 -6.47 3.76 1.84
N CYS A 21 -5.99 4.06 0.63
CA CYS A 21 -6.82 4.07 -0.57
C CYS A 21 -7.48 2.72 -0.84
N ILE A 22 -6.75 1.63 -0.62
CA ILE A 22 -7.23 0.28 -0.93
C ILE A 22 -7.71 -0.49 0.32
N LYS A 23 -7.85 0.21 1.44
CA LYS A 23 -8.17 -0.42 2.74
C LYS A 23 -9.47 -1.22 2.71
N ASN A 24 -10.51 -0.66 2.13
CA ASN A 24 -11.86 -1.23 2.22
C ASN A 24 -12.25 -2.06 1.00
N GLU A 25 -11.59 -1.85 -0.12
CA GLU A 25 -11.88 -2.58 -1.35
C GLU A 25 -10.73 -2.49 -2.32
N GLU A 26 -10.68 -3.45 -3.22
CA GLU A 26 -9.72 -3.47 -4.31
C GLU A 26 -9.91 -2.25 -5.20
N LYS A 27 -8.80 -1.64 -5.64
CA LYS A 27 -8.79 -0.46 -6.51
C LYS A 27 -7.85 -0.66 -7.68
N CYS A 28 -8.21 -0.08 -8.82
CA CYS A 28 -7.31 0.04 -9.96
C CYS A 28 -6.16 0.98 -9.61
N ILE A 29 -4.95 0.69 -10.11
CA ILE A 29 -3.83 1.62 -9.97
C ILE A 29 -4.20 3.00 -10.52
N CYS A 30 -5.07 3.05 -11.52
CA CYS A 30 -5.58 4.29 -12.10
C CYS A 30 -6.34 5.17 -11.10
N GLU A 31 -6.87 4.57 -10.02
CA GLU A 31 -7.53 5.30 -8.94
C GLU A 31 -6.55 5.65 -7.82
N VAL A 32 -5.54 4.81 -7.61
CA VAL A 32 -4.54 5.00 -6.54
C VAL A 32 -3.63 6.18 -6.85
N ILE A 33 -3.21 6.33 -8.11
CA ILE A 33 -2.29 7.39 -8.51
C ILE A 33 -2.83 8.78 -8.13
N PRO A 34 -4.05 9.18 -8.54
CA PRO A 34 -4.56 10.48 -8.15
C PRO A 34 -4.80 10.63 -6.65
N TYR A 35 -5.15 9.53 -5.96
CA TYR A 35 -5.33 9.56 -4.52
C TYR A 35 -4.05 9.97 -3.79
N THR A 36 -2.90 9.52 -4.26
CA THR A 36 -1.62 9.87 -3.64
C THR A 36 -1.11 11.26 -3.99
N GLY A 37 -1.57 11.83 -5.10
CA GLY A 37 -1.04 13.09 -5.61
C GLY A 37 0.36 12.97 -6.20
N LYS A 38 0.86 11.76 -6.41
CA LYS A 38 2.19 11.51 -6.96
C LYS A 38 2.11 11.02 -8.40
N SER A 39 3.25 11.03 -9.11
CA SER A 39 3.32 10.53 -10.47
C SER A 39 3.19 9.01 -10.54
N GLN A 40 2.85 8.50 -11.72
CA GLN A 40 2.78 7.06 -11.93
C GLN A 40 4.10 6.34 -11.61
N PRO A 41 5.28 6.81 -12.09
CA PRO A 41 6.53 6.14 -11.73
C PRO A 41 6.80 6.13 -10.23
N ASN A 42 6.47 7.21 -9.54
CA ASN A 42 6.65 7.31 -8.09
C ASN A 42 5.76 6.28 -7.38
N VAL A 43 4.48 6.22 -7.74
CA VAL A 43 3.54 5.25 -7.16
C VAL A 43 3.99 3.81 -7.44
N SER A 44 4.47 3.54 -8.67
CA SER A 44 4.92 2.20 -9.03
C SER A 44 6.10 1.73 -8.19
N LEU A 45 7.04 2.63 -7.88
CA LEU A 45 8.17 2.29 -6.99
C LEU A 45 7.69 1.97 -5.58
N HIS A 46 6.77 2.76 -5.05
CA HIS A 46 6.22 2.51 -3.72
C HIS A 46 5.41 1.21 -3.66
N LEU A 47 4.66 0.92 -4.71
CA LEU A 47 3.92 -0.35 -4.81
C LEU A 47 4.85 -1.55 -4.83
N LYS A 48 5.97 -1.44 -5.52
CA LYS A 48 6.97 -2.52 -5.53
C LYS A 48 7.45 -2.82 -4.12
N THR A 49 7.76 -1.79 -3.34
CA THR A 49 8.18 -1.94 -1.95
C THR A 49 7.09 -2.62 -1.12
N LEU A 50 5.84 -2.19 -1.27
CA LEU A 50 4.71 -2.77 -0.53
C LEU A 50 4.47 -4.23 -0.93
N LYS A 51 4.56 -4.56 -2.22
CA LYS A 51 4.42 -5.95 -2.68
C LYS A 51 5.54 -6.82 -2.15
N ASN A 52 6.77 -6.33 -2.18
CA ASN A 52 7.93 -7.10 -1.71
C ASN A 52 7.83 -7.37 -0.21
N ALA A 53 7.22 -6.47 0.55
CA ALA A 53 7.00 -6.66 1.98
C ALA A 53 5.79 -7.56 2.28
N GLY A 54 5.05 -7.98 1.25
CA GLY A 54 3.89 -8.84 1.42
C GLY A 54 2.64 -8.12 1.91
N LEU A 55 2.56 -6.79 1.73
CA LEU A 55 1.44 -5.99 2.24
C LEU A 55 0.35 -5.74 1.19
N VAL A 56 0.69 -5.83 -0.09
CA VAL A 56 -0.24 -5.55 -1.19
C VAL A 56 -0.16 -6.67 -2.21
N ASN A 57 -1.34 -7.10 -2.69
CA ASN A 57 -1.47 -8.02 -3.80
C ASN A 57 -1.85 -7.24 -5.06
N GLU A 58 -1.37 -7.75 -6.19
CA GLU A 58 -1.66 -7.17 -7.48
C GLU A 58 -2.22 -8.26 -8.40
N ARG A 59 -3.27 -7.94 -9.14
CA ARG A 59 -3.79 -8.84 -10.18
C ARG A 59 -4.17 -8.03 -11.41
N LYS A 60 -4.18 -8.69 -12.55
CA LYS A 60 -4.63 -8.07 -13.80
C LYS A 60 -6.11 -8.37 -14.03
N ASP A 61 -6.83 -7.37 -14.51
CA ASP A 61 -8.22 -7.50 -14.91
C ASP A 61 -8.35 -6.79 -16.27
N GLY A 62 -8.18 -7.58 -17.35
CA GLY A 62 -8.06 -7.01 -18.69
C GLY A 62 -6.79 -6.18 -18.80
N THR A 63 -6.94 -4.91 -19.15
CA THR A 63 -5.83 -3.96 -19.21
C THR A 63 -5.59 -3.25 -17.89
N ARG A 64 -6.42 -3.49 -16.88
CA ARG A 64 -6.34 -2.82 -15.58
C ARG A 64 -5.47 -3.62 -14.61
N ILE A 65 -4.74 -2.91 -13.78
CA ILE A 65 -3.98 -3.50 -12.68
C ILE A 65 -4.74 -3.19 -11.40
N MET A 66 -5.17 -4.24 -10.70
CA MET A 66 -5.96 -4.12 -9.48
C MET A 66 -5.08 -4.40 -8.27
N LEU A 67 -5.25 -3.58 -7.24
CA LEU A 67 -4.46 -3.63 -6.02
C LEU A 67 -5.38 -3.91 -4.84
N SER A 68 -4.95 -4.81 -3.95
CA SER A 68 -5.70 -5.13 -2.74
C SER A 68 -4.75 -5.34 -1.57
N ILE A 69 -5.30 -5.22 -0.37
CA ILE A 69 -4.55 -5.46 0.86
C ILE A 69 -4.33 -6.97 1.01
N ALA A 70 -3.08 -7.37 1.26
CA ALA A 70 -2.73 -8.78 1.46
C ALA A 70 -3.21 -9.28 2.83
N ASP A 71 -3.09 -8.45 3.87
CA ASP A 71 -3.51 -8.82 5.21
C ASP A 71 -3.97 -7.55 5.95
N LYS A 72 -5.21 -7.55 6.38
CA LYS A 72 -5.81 -6.40 7.06
C LYS A 72 -5.19 -6.12 8.43
N ASP A 73 -4.45 -7.05 8.98
CA ASP A 73 -3.77 -6.82 10.26
C ASP A 73 -2.75 -5.69 10.19
N VAL A 74 -2.31 -5.31 8.98
CA VAL A 74 -1.42 -4.16 8.80
C VAL A 74 -2.05 -2.88 9.37
N PHE A 75 -3.39 -2.75 9.29
CA PHE A 75 -4.07 -1.56 9.82
C PHE A 75 -4.10 -1.55 11.35
N LYS A 76 -4.07 -2.72 11.99
CA LYS A 76 -3.91 -2.80 13.44
C LYS A 76 -2.57 -2.25 13.87
N LEU A 77 -1.50 -2.58 13.13
CA LEU A 77 -0.16 -2.03 13.39
C LEU A 77 -0.16 -0.51 13.24
N ILE A 78 -0.76 -0.01 12.18
CA ILE A 78 -0.82 1.43 11.93
C ILE A 78 -1.60 2.14 13.04
N ASP A 79 -2.74 1.58 13.44
CA ASP A 79 -3.57 2.16 14.49
C ASP A 79 -2.83 2.19 15.83
N ILE A 80 -2.13 1.12 16.16
CA ILE A 80 -1.33 1.07 17.39
C ILE A 80 -0.22 2.10 17.33
N ALA A 81 0.47 2.19 16.18
CA ALA A 81 1.55 3.17 16.02
C ALA A 81 1.05 4.61 16.21
N ASN A 82 -0.17 4.90 15.74
CA ASN A 82 -0.78 6.23 15.87
C ASN A 82 -1.08 6.60 17.32
N LYS A 83 -1.12 5.64 18.23
CA LYS A 83 -1.37 5.92 19.64
C LYS A 83 -0.12 6.33 20.39
N PHE A 84 1.04 6.11 19.81
CA PHE A 84 2.30 6.56 20.39
C PHE A 84 2.45 8.06 20.18
N LYS A 85 2.70 8.79 21.22
CA LYS A 85 2.77 10.26 21.19
C LYS A 85 4.12 10.76 21.66
#